data_9a41cde799da9566acca34c326b541b7
#
_entry.id   9a41cde799da9566acca34c326b541b7
#
_cell.length_a   1.000
_cell.length_b   1.000
_cell.length_c   1.000
_cell.angle_alpha   90.00
_cell.angle_beta   90.00
_cell.angle_gamma   90.00
#
_symmetry.space_group_name_H-M   'P 1'
#
loop_
_entity.id
_entity.type
_entity.pdbx_description
1 polymer ?
#
loop_
_entity_poly.entity_id
_entity_poly.type
_entity_poly.pdbx_seq_one_letter_code
_entity_poly.pdbx_strand_id
1 'polypeptide(L)'
;MQRPVVAESLPMKPVRLILGLIACLGLVFTFATLLFGFTSIPANSVGVKTRFGAYHDLVNPGLAYAIPYIDEIHIVPTQRLLKLEFGFTTPNATNAYQGDMEPEETETMITGDLNTALVPWVVQYRITDPKTYLFGAREPEKTLRDLSESVMREVIGDRTVDEVLTIGRHDIESSALKRLGDLCSQYGLGLQIQQVQLATVRPPSAVQAAFNEVNQAQQEKQTAINQAWAVYNDAVPNARGQAKEREKQAEAYAFRRVNEAKGEAQKFSLLLAEYRKAPEVTRRRLYLEAMQAILPNLQKKIIVDDSLKNILQTLPLLPADQTKASP
;
A
#
# COMPACT_ATOMS: atom_id res chain seq x y z
N MET A 1 -35.15 -94.63 -60.29
CA MET A 1 -33.92 -93.94 -60.77
C MET A 1 -33.76 -92.60 -59.97
N GLN A 2 -33.02 -92.66 -58.87
CA GLN A 2 -32.69 -91.49 -58.07
C GLN A 2 -31.33 -90.99 -58.54
N ARG A 3 -31.23 -89.72 -58.92
CA ARG A 3 -29.96 -89.02 -59.15
C ARG A 3 -29.43 -88.50 -57.85
N PRO A 4 -28.13 -88.65 -57.50
CA PRO A 4 -27.58 -88.04 -56.30
C PRO A 4 -27.36 -86.55 -56.53
N VAL A 5 -27.72 -85.78 -55.56
CA VAL A 5 -27.44 -84.35 -55.45
C VAL A 5 -25.95 -84.22 -55.11
N VAL A 6 -25.15 -83.68 -56.01
CA VAL A 6 -23.75 -83.36 -55.77
C VAL A 6 -23.75 -82.02 -54.98
N ALA A 7 -23.35 -82.12 -53.70
CA ALA A 7 -23.08 -80.93 -52.91
C ALA A 7 -21.79 -80.25 -53.48
N GLU A 8 -21.96 -79.12 -54.10
CA GLU A 8 -20.88 -78.26 -54.59
C GLU A 8 -20.13 -77.66 -53.35
N SER A 9 -18.95 -78.25 -53.11
CA SER A 9 -18.04 -77.71 -52.08
C SER A 9 -17.49 -76.36 -52.56
N LEU A 10 -17.93 -75.31 -51.98
CA LEU A 10 -17.38 -73.94 -52.13
C LEU A 10 -15.85 -73.97 -51.97
N PRO A 11 -15.06 -73.28 -52.85
CA PRO A 11 -13.61 -73.32 -52.80
C PRO A 11 -13.11 -72.62 -51.49
N MET A 12 -12.64 -73.49 -50.59
CA MET A 12 -12.19 -73.05 -49.23
C MET A 12 -11.00 -72.07 -49.21
N LYS A 13 -10.31 -71.87 -50.33
CA LYS A 13 -9.14 -70.99 -50.49
C LYS A 13 -9.48 -69.50 -50.40
N PRO A 14 -10.51 -68.91 -51.07
CA PRO A 14 -10.82 -67.51 -51.00
C PRO A 14 -11.39 -67.15 -49.64
N VAL A 15 -12.17 -67.99 -48.95
CA VAL A 15 -12.76 -67.77 -47.64
C VAL A 15 -11.67 -67.63 -46.53
N ARG A 16 -10.62 -68.51 -46.63
CA ARG A 16 -9.48 -68.45 -45.72
C ARG A 16 -8.64 -67.13 -45.90
N LEU A 17 -8.49 -66.67 -47.13
CA LEU A 17 -7.81 -65.45 -47.49
C LEU A 17 -8.59 -64.22 -47.01
N ILE A 18 -9.91 -64.19 -47.16
CA ILE A 18 -10.80 -63.15 -46.67
C ILE A 18 -10.79 -63.11 -45.13
N LEU A 19 -10.84 -64.24 -44.45
CA LEU A 19 -10.76 -64.35 -43.01
C LEU A 19 -9.40 -63.82 -42.44
N GLY A 20 -8.30 -64.17 -43.15
CA GLY A 20 -6.96 -63.68 -42.82
C GLY A 20 -6.82 -62.16 -42.99
N LEU A 21 -7.43 -61.60 -44.04
CA LEU A 21 -7.40 -60.18 -44.30
C LEU A 21 -8.22 -59.42 -43.28
N ILE A 22 -9.40 -59.94 -42.86
CA ILE A 22 -10.22 -59.35 -41.76
C ILE A 22 -9.49 -59.45 -40.44
N ALA A 23 -8.81 -60.59 -40.14
CA ALA A 23 -8.01 -60.71 -38.89
C ALA A 23 -6.81 -59.75 -38.86
N CYS A 24 -6.11 -59.59 -40.01
CA CYS A 24 -5.00 -58.65 -40.15
C CYS A 24 -5.49 -57.22 -40.02
N LEU A 25 -6.61 -56.82 -40.60
CA LEU A 25 -7.23 -55.48 -40.48
C LEU A 25 -7.69 -55.24 -39.08
N GLY A 26 -8.26 -56.26 -38.39
CA GLY A 26 -8.61 -56.21 -36.97
C GLY A 26 -7.39 -55.97 -36.05
N LEU A 27 -6.27 -56.70 -36.37
CA LEU A 27 -5.03 -56.56 -35.61
C LEU A 27 -4.36 -55.18 -35.77
N VAL A 28 -4.36 -54.65 -37.00
CA VAL A 28 -3.87 -53.30 -37.33
C VAL A 28 -4.78 -52.23 -36.61
N PHE A 29 -6.09 -52.42 -36.64
CA PHE A 29 -7.03 -51.53 -36.00
C PHE A 29 -6.84 -51.54 -34.48
N THR A 30 -6.69 -52.71 -33.84
CA THR A 30 -6.43 -52.81 -32.40
C THR A 30 -5.07 -52.22 -32.02
N PHE A 31 -4.04 -52.41 -32.84
CA PHE A 31 -2.73 -51.81 -32.62
C PHE A 31 -2.76 -50.31 -32.80
N ALA A 32 -3.46 -49.77 -33.79
CA ALA A 32 -3.65 -48.34 -33.98
C ALA A 32 -4.42 -47.71 -32.79
N THR A 33 -5.51 -48.34 -32.34
CA THR A 33 -6.29 -47.86 -31.19
C THR A 33 -5.46 -47.86 -29.90
N LEU A 34 -4.54 -48.84 -29.74
CA LEU A 34 -3.67 -48.92 -28.57
C LEU A 34 -2.63 -47.78 -28.55
N LEU A 35 -2.13 -47.36 -29.72
CA LEU A 35 -1.20 -46.22 -29.84
C LEU A 35 -1.86 -44.87 -29.61
N PHE A 36 -3.12 -44.67 -30.00
CA PHE A 36 -3.85 -43.41 -29.86
C PHE A 36 -4.48 -43.22 -28.47
N GLY A 37 -4.38 -44.21 -27.56
CA GLY A 37 -4.95 -44.18 -26.23
C GLY A 37 -4.13 -43.39 -25.17
N PHE A 38 -2.95 -42.91 -25.51
CA PHE A 38 -2.10 -42.19 -24.57
C PHE A 38 -2.38 -40.68 -24.58
N THR A 39 -2.72 -40.12 -23.41
CA THR A 39 -2.94 -38.70 -23.21
C THR A 39 -1.98 -38.18 -22.14
N SER A 40 -1.33 -37.05 -22.41
CA SER A 40 -0.47 -36.38 -21.42
C SER A 40 -1.27 -35.38 -20.57
N ILE A 41 -1.24 -35.55 -19.26
CA ILE A 41 -1.89 -34.66 -18.31
C ILE A 41 -0.84 -33.72 -17.74
N PRO A 42 -1.02 -32.36 -17.87
CA PRO A 42 -0.11 -31.36 -17.32
C PRO A 42 0.06 -31.49 -15.81
N ALA A 43 1.23 -31.09 -15.28
CA ALA A 43 1.56 -31.20 -13.86
C ALA A 43 0.62 -30.40 -12.92
N ASN A 44 -0.02 -29.36 -13.45
CA ASN A 44 -0.96 -28.49 -12.71
C ASN A 44 -2.43 -28.89 -12.83
N SER A 45 -2.71 -30.05 -13.42
CA SER A 45 -4.06 -30.53 -13.73
C SER A 45 -4.23 -31.99 -13.31
N VAL A 46 -5.47 -32.38 -13.07
CA VAL A 46 -5.85 -33.77 -12.82
C VAL A 46 -6.79 -34.21 -13.92
N GLY A 47 -6.60 -35.43 -14.41
CA GLY A 47 -7.50 -36.04 -15.38
C GLY A 47 -8.68 -36.74 -14.71
N VAL A 48 -9.89 -36.42 -15.12
CA VAL A 48 -11.09 -37.14 -14.72
C VAL A 48 -11.43 -38.10 -15.83
N LYS A 49 -11.24 -39.40 -15.58
CA LYS A 49 -11.51 -40.46 -16.54
C LYS A 49 -12.97 -40.89 -16.47
N THR A 50 -13.67 -40.77 -17.56
CA THR A 50 -15.03 -41.30 -17.73
C THR A 50 -15.02 -42.55 -18.61
N ARG A 51 -15.90 -43.49 -18.31
CA ARG A 51 -16.11 -44.69 -19.09
C ARG A 51 -17.57 -44.77 -19.49
N PHE A 52 -17.83 -44.79 -20.81
CA PHE A 52 -19.20 -44.68 -21.34
C PHE A 52 -19.99 -43.50 -20.77
N GLY A 53 -19.30 -42.37 -20.52
CA GLY A 53 -19.91 -41.18 -19.94
C GLY A 53 -20.06 -41.16 -18.38
N ALA A 54 -19.85 -42.30 -17.71
CA ALA A 54 -19.89 -42.40 -16.26
C ALA A 54 -18.49 -42.13 -15.65
N TYR A 55 -18.45 -41.47 -14.49
CA TYR A 55 -17.20 -41.32 -13.75
C TYR A 55 -16.57 -42.67 -13.41
N HIS A 56 -15.29 -42.84 -13.71
CA HIS A 56 -14.54 -44.07 -13.45
C HIS A 56 -13.43 -43.85 -12.41
N ASP A 57 -12.48 -42.94 -12.67
CA ASP A 57 -11.34 -42.74 -11.80
C ASP A 57 -10.70 -41.33 -12.00
N LEU A 58 -9.88 -40.92 -11.01
CA LEU A 58 -9.03 -39.71 -11.07
C LEU A 58 -7.60 -40.14 -11.50
N VAL A 59 -7.08 -39.54 -12.54
CA VAL A 59 -5.75 -39.82 -13.07
C VAL A 59 -4.81 -38.69 -12.71
N ASN A 60 -3.70 -39.03 -12.05
CA ASN A 60 -2.67 -38.07 -11.67
C ASN A 60 -1.91 -37.49 -12.89
N PRO A 61 -1.24 -36.34 -12.74
CA PRO A 61 -0.40 -35.79 -13.80
C PRO A 61 0.62 -36.77 -14.33
N GLY A 62 0.85 -36.72 -15.64
CA GLY A 62 1.77 -37.62 -16.35
C GLY A 62 1.13 -38.26 -17.57
N LEU A 63 1.64 -39.44 -17.98
CA LEU A 63 1.11 -40.20 -19.07
C LEU A 63 -0.06 -41.06 -18.59
N ALA A 64 -1.23 -40.82 -19.15
CA ALA A 64 -2.45 -41.57 -18.87
C ALA A 64 -2.86 -42.39 -20.10
N TYR A 65 -3.43 -43.57 -19.83
CA TYR A 65 -4.01 -44.42 -20.89
C TYR A 65 -5.55 -44.44 -20.79
N ALA A 66 -6.18 -44.08 -21.90
CA ALA A 66 -7.63 -44.15 -22.08
C ALA A 66 -7.93 -45.12 -23.21
N ILE A 67 -8.90 -46.02 -23.02
CA ILE A 67 -9.34 -46.92 -24.10
C ILE A 67 -10.08 -46.06 -25.11
N PRO A 68 -9.60 -45.98 -26.39
CA PRO A 68 -10.23 -45.15 -27.40
C PRO A 68 -11.70 -45.59 -27.61
N TYR A 69 -12.58 -44.60 -27.82
CA TYR A 69 -14.03 -44.75 -27.98
C TYR A 69 -14.82 -45.19 -26.73
N ILE A 70 -14.16 -45.63 -25.66
CA ILE A 70 -14.80 -46.08 -24.43
C ILE A 70 -14.54 -45.13 -23.27
N ASP A 71 -13.26 -44.72 -23.13
CA ASP A 71 -12.82 -43.85 -22.07
C ASP A 71 -12.55 -42.44 -22.60
N GLU A 72 -12.97 -41.41 -21.85
CA GLU A 72 -12.65 -40.01 -22.12
C GLU A 72 -11.97 -39.41 -20.88
N ILE A 73 -10.92 -38.61 -21.11
CA ILE A 73 -10.20 -37.91 -20.02
C ILE A 73 -10.46 -36.43 -20.11
N HIS A 74 -11.15 -35.88 -19.12
CA HIS A 74 -11.35 -34.44 -18.93
C HIS A 74 -10.23 -33.88 -18.07
N ILE A 75 -9.42 -32.95 -18.62
CA ILE A 75 -8.30 -32.34 -17.93
C ILE A 75 -8.81 -31.13 -17.15
N VAL A 76 -8.74 -31.18 -15.81
CA VAL A 76 -9.20 -30.13 -14.92
C VAL A 76 -8.00 -29.49 -14.20
N PRO A 77 -7.80 -28.16 -14.29
CA PRO A 77 -6.71 -27.48 -13.62
C PRO A 77 -7.00 -27.31 -12.11
N THR A 78 -6.37 -28.15 -11.30
CA THR A 78 -6.60 -28.14 -9.82
C THR A 78 -5.62 -27.28 -9.06
N GLN A 79 -4.45 -27.00 -9.63
CA GLN A 79 -3.42 -26.21 -8.95
C GLN A 79 -3.37 -24.74 -9.40
N ARG A 80 -4.11 -24.39 -10.45
CA ARG A 80 -4.19 -23.02 -10.93
C ARG A 80 -5.22 -22.24 -10.14
N LEU A 81 -4.86 -21.00 -9.81
CA LEU A 81 -5.79 -20.00 -9.30
C LEU A 81 -6.53 -19.39 -10.50
N LEU A 82 -7.83 -19.56 -10.52
CA LEU A 82 -8.73 -19.00 -11.51
C LEU A 82 -9.36 -17.73 -10.98
N LYS A 83 -9.71 -16.78 -11.86
CA LYS A 83 -10.31 -15.50 -11.51
C LYS A 83 -11.61 -15.30 -12.25
N LEU A 84 -12.61 -14.80 -11.56
CA LEU A 84 -13.82 -14.20 -12.14
C LEU A 84 -13.80 -12.71 -11.82
N GLU A 85 -13.91 -11.89 -12.84
CA GLU A 85 -13.94 -10.44 -12.74
C GLU A 85 -15.37 -9.93 -12.96
N PHE A 86 -15.76 -8.91 -12.19
CA PHE A 86 -17.09 -8.32 -12.23
C PHE A 86 -16.94 -6.80 -12.32
N GLY A 87 -17.68 -6.17 -13.24
CA GLY A 87 -17.65 -4.72 -13.44
C GLY A 87 -16.46 -4.18 -14.22
N PHE A 88 -15.54 -5.04 -14.62
CA PHE A 88 -14.44 -4.71 -15.55
C PHE A 88 -13.94 -5.96 -16.25
N THR A 89 -13.34 -5.75 -17.40
CA THR A 89 -12.76 -6.86 -18.20
C THR A 89 -11.29 -6.56 -18.45
N THR A 90 -10.43 -7.50 -18.06
CA THR A 90 -9.01 -7.40 -18.40
C THR A 90 -8.79 -7.92 -19.83
N PRO A 91 -8.25 -7.11 -20.75
CA PRO A 91 -7.96 -7.59 -22.12
C PRO A 91 -6.97 -8.76 -22.06
N ASN A 92 -7.27 -9.83 -22.81
CA ASN A 92 -6.55 -11.12 -22.81
C ASN A 92 -6.74 -11.98 -21.55
N ALA A 93 -7.86 -11.87 -20.85
CA ALA A 93 -8.19 -12.80 -19.79
C ALA A 93 -8.31 -14.23 -20.35
N THR A 94 -7.62 -15.17 -19.70
CA THR A 94 -7.51 -16.57 -20.15
C THR A 94 -8.78 -17.39 -19.87
N ASN A 95 -9.80 -16.75 -19.26
CA ASN A 95 -11.04 -17.42 -18.90
C ASN A 95 -12.11 -17.20 -19.99
N ALA A 96 -12.52 -18.28 -20.65
CA ALA A 96 -13.54 -18.25 -21.71
C ALA A 96 -14.94 -17.84 -21.20
N TYR A 97 -15.17 -17.83 -19.88
CA TYR A 97 -16.43 -17.46 -19.24
C TYR A 97 -16.44 -16.01 -18.76
N GLN A 98 -15.42 -15.24 -19.05
CA GLN A 98 -15.42 -13.80 -18.87
C GLN A 98 -16.23 -13.22 -20.03
N GLY A 99 -17.55 -13.25 -19.89
CA GLY A 99 -18.48 -12.96 -20.96
C GLY A 99 -18.38 -11.51 -21.44
N ASP A 100 -18.86 -11.31 -22.67
CA ASP A 100 -19.06 -10.03 -23.35
C ASP A 100 -20.17 -9.16 -22.67
N MET A 101 -20.40 -9.31 -21.35
CA MET A 101 -21.35 -8.48 -20.62
C MET A 101 -20.83 -7.07 -20.49
N GLU A 102 -21.67 -6.11 -20.80
CA GLU A 102 -21.37 -4.70 -20.56
C GLU A 102 -21.06 -4.49 -19.07
N PRO A 103 -19.90 -3.93 -18.74
CA PRO A 103 -19.42 -3.83 -17.34
C PRO A 103 -20.37 -3.07 -16.41
N GLU A 104 -21.10 -2.10 -16.93
CA GLU A 104 -21.88 -1.15 -16.13
C GLU A 104 -23.11 -1.75 -15.44
N GLU A 105 -23.76 -2.79 -16.00
CA GLU A 105 -24.96 -3.36 -15.41
C GLU A 105 -24.67 -4.26 -14.20
N THR A 106 -23.54 -4.97 -14.21
CA THR A 106 -23.19 -5.94 -13.15
C THR A 106 -22.63 -5.25 -11.92
N GLU A 107 -21.95 -4.11 -12.08
CA GLU A 107 -21.28 -3.42 -10.96
C GLU A 107 -22.17 -2.45 -10.19
N THR A 108 -23.35 -2.10 -10.72
CA THR A 108 -24.27 -1.17 -10.08
C THR A 108 -25.04 -1.86 -8.94
N MET A 109 -24.83 -1.41 -7.71
CA MET A 109 -25.47 -1.96 -6.53
C MET A 109 -26.10 -0.88 -5.66
N ILE A 110 -27.19 -1.25 -4.98
CA ILE A 110 -27.88 -0.39 -4.03
C ILE A 110 -27.40 -0.76 -2.61
N THR A 111 -26.97 0.22 -1.86
CA THR A 111 -26.56 0.11 -0.47
C THR A 111 -27.75 0.14 0.49
N GLY A 112 -27.56 -0.23 1.77
CA GLY A 112 -28.63 -0.26 2.77
C GLY A 112 -29.26 1.10 3.09
N ASP A 113 -28.56 2.19 2.80
CA ASP A 113 -29.06 3.57 2.87
C ASP A 113 -29.67 4.09 1.55
N LEU A 114 -30.02 3.15 0.64
CA LEU A 114 -30.66 3.42 -0.66
C LEU A 114 -29.84 4.30 -1.63
N ASN A 115 -28.54 4.35 -1.43
CA ASN A 115 -27.63 4.98 -2.38
C ASN A 115 -27.16 3.98 -3.43
N THR A 116 -26.73 4.48 -4.58
CA THR A 116 -26.20 3.67 -5.67
C THR A 116 -24.69 3.80 -5.71
N ALA A 117 -23.99 2.67 -5.77
CA ALA A 117 -22.55 2.61 -5.93
C ALA A 117 -22.15 1.66 -7.05
N LEU A 118 -21.07 1.97 -7.76
CA LEU A 118 -20.42 1.08 -8.70
C LEU A 118 -19.36 0.29 -7.94
N VAL A 119 -19.60 -1.00 -7.78
CA VAL A 119 -18.78 -1.89 -6.96
C VAL A 119 -18.18 -3.00 -7.82
N PRO A 120 -17.05 -2.80 -8.46
CA PRO A 120 -16.35 -3.87 -9.17
C PRO A 120 -15.57 -4.75 -8.19
N TRP A 121 -15.57 -6.08 -8.44
CA TRP A 121 -14.85 -7.04 -7.61
C TRP A 121 -14.27 -8.19 -8.41
N VAL A 122 -13.36 -8.95 -7.76
CA VAL A 122 -12.73 -10.13 -8.31
C VAL A 122 -12.87 -11.28 -7.32
N VAL A 123 -13.32 -12.42 -7.82
CA VAL A 123 -13.34 -13.67 -7.07
C VAL A 123 -12.20 -14.55 -7.55
N GLN A 124 -11.33 -14.95 -6.64
CA GLN A 124 -10.27 -15.91 -6.90
C GLN A 124 -10.66 -17.27 -6.31
N TYR A 125 -10.63 -18.30 -7.14
CA TYR A 125 -11.05 -19.64 -6.75
C TYR A 125 -10.13 -20.70 -7.34
N ARG A 126 -10.21 -21.89 -6.76
CA ARG A 126 -9.48 -23.07 -7.21
C ARG A 126 -10.42 -24.28 -7.22
N ILE A 127 -10.24 -25.15 -8.19
CA ILE A 127 -10.98 -26.42 -8.28
C ILE A 127 -10.33 -27.39 -7.30
N THR A 128 -11.06 -27.81 -6.24
CA THR A 128 -10.57 -28.71 -5.20
C THR A 128 -11.00 -30.16 -5.48
N ASP A 129 -12.24 -30.34 -5.92
CA ASP A 129 -12.77 -31.64 -6.28
C ASP A 129 -13.18 -31.68 -7.77
N PRO A 130 -12.30 -32.20 -8.65
CA PRO A 130 -12.58 -32.28 -10.08
C PRO A 130 -13.81 -33.11 -10.44
N LYS A 131 -14.12 -34.13 -9.64
CA LYS A 131 -15.31 -34.97 -9.84
C LYS A 131 -16.58 -34.17 -9.63
N THR A 132 -16.69 -33.53 -8.47
CA THR A 132 -17.85 -32.71 -8.12
C THR A 132 -17.97 -31.50 -9.05
N TYR A 133 -16.85 -30.91 -9.47
CA TYR A 133 -16.83 -29.81 -10.44
C TYR A 133 -17.46 -30.19 -11.79
N LEU A 134 -17.15 -31.38 -12.32
CA LEU A 134 -17.65 -31.83 -13.63
C LEU A 134 -19.08 -32.40 -13.59
N PHE A 135 -19.48 -33.02 -12.47
CA PHE A 135 -20.74 -33.76 -12.37
C PHE A 135 -21.72 -33.22 -11.36
N GLY A 136 -21.30 -32.29 -10.48
CA GLY A 136 -22.14 -31.73 -9.45
C GLY A 136 -23.10 -30.65 -9.97
N ALA A 137 -22.63 -29.83 -10.90
CA ALA A 137 -23.43 -28.78 -11.52
C ALA A 137 -23.22 -28.77 -13.04
N ARG A 138 -24.25 -28.31 -13.77
CA ARG A 138 -24.18 -28.27 -15.25
C ARG A 138 -23.16 -27.25 -15.74
N GLU A 139 -23.11 -26.07 -15.12
CA GLU A 139 -22.24 -24.95 -15.47
C GLU A 139 -21.69 -24.32 -14.18
N PRO A 140 -20.68 -24.95 -13.52
CA PRO A 140 -20.25 -24.55 -12.18
C PRO A 140 -19.67 -23.12 -12.15
N GLU A 141 -19.03 -22.67 -13.23
CA GLU A 141 -18.49 -21.29 -13.31
C GLU A 141 -19.58 -20.23 -13.44
N LYS A 142 -20.63 -20.52 -14.22
CA LYS A 142 -21.80 -19.63 -14.32
C LYS A 142 -22.56 -19.58 -13.00
N THR A 143 -22.75 -20.75 -12.36
CA THR A 143 -23.36 -20.81 -11.03
C THR A 143 -22.55 -20.01 -10.01
N LEU A 144 -21.22 -20.12 -10.03
CA LEU A 144 -20.36 -19.32 -9.16
C LEU A 144 -20.51 -17.82 -9.44
N ARG A 145 -20.66 -17.43 -10.70
CA ARG A 145 -20.92 -16.02 -11.07
C ARG A 145 -22.23 -15.51 -10.46
N ASP A 146 -23.32 -16.23 -10.67
CA ASP A 146 -24.64 -15.87 -10.17
C ASP A 146 -24.68 -15.83 -8.63
N LEU A 147 -24.01 -16.79 -7.98
CA LEU A 147 -23.86 -16.80 -6.51
C LEU A 147 -23.03 -15.63 -6.02
N SER A 148 -21.93 -15.29 -6.70
CA SER A 148 -21.09 -14.17 -6.32
C SER A 148 -21.85 -12.84 -6.40
N GLU A 149 -22.60 -12.62 -7.46
CA GLU A 149 -23.46 -11.44 -7.59
C GLU A 149 -24.52 -11.36 -6.49
N SER A 150 -25.19 -12.48 -6.21
CA SER A 150 -26.20 -12.54 -5.15
C SER A 150 -25.61 -12.22 -3.78
N VAL A 151 -24.46 -12.83 -3.44
CA VAL A 151 -23.76 -12.59 -2.17
C VAL A 151 -23.27 -11.15 -2.06
N MET A 152 -22.71 -10.60 -3.14
CA MET A 152 -22.25 -9.20 -3.11
C MET A 152 -23.41 -8.22 -2.92
N ARG A 153 -24.56 -8.45 -3.58
CA ARG A 153 -25.78 -7.65 -3.36
C ARG A 153 -26.31 -7.79 -1.93
N GLU A 154 -26.28 -8.99 -1.35
CA GLU A 154 -26.67 -9.25 0.05
C GLU A 154 -25.75 -8.44 1.00
N VAL A 155 -24.42 -8.59 0.87
CA VAL A 155 -23.45 -7.99 1.79
C VAL A 155 -23.42 -6.46 1.67
N ILE A 156 -23.53 -5.91 0.45
CA ILE A 156 -23.51 -4.46 0.22
C ILE A 156 -24.85 -3.84 0.63
N GLY A 157 -25.98 -4.53 0.42
CA GLY A 157 -27.29 -4.08 0.81
C GLY A 157 -27.50 -3.90 2.31
N ASP A 158 -26.66 -4.55 3.13
CA ASP A 158 -26.62 -4.40 4.59
C ASP A 158 -25.67 -3.28 5.07
N ARG A 159 -24.99 -2.56 4.16
CA ARG A 159 -23.98 -1.55 4.49
C ARG A 159 -24.37 -0.18 3.98
N THR A 160 -23.84 0.86 4.64
CA THR A 160 -23.99 2.24 4.17
C THR A 160 -23.00 2.54 3.04
N VAL A 161 -23.31 3.53 2.20
CA VAL A 161 -22.43 3.92 1.11
C VAL A 161 -21.06 4.37 1.60
N ASP A 162 -20.99 5.02 2.77
CA ASP A 162 -19.73 5.46 3.35
C ASP A 162 -18.84 4.27 3.76
N GLU A 163 -19.43 3.21 4.33
CA GLU A 163 -18.70 1.99 4.65
C GLU A 163 -18.16 1.30 3.39
N VAL A 164 -18.97 1.23 2.35
CA VAL A 164 -18.58 0.61 1.08
C VAL A 164 -17.48 1.39 0.37
N LEU A 165 -17.51 2.74 0.43
CA LEU A 165 -16.52 3.60 -0.22
C LEU A 165 -15.19 3.70 0.56
N THR A 166 -15.22 3.55 1.90
CA THR A 166 -14.05 3.90 2.74
C THR A 166 -13.52 2.74 3.58
N ILE A 167 -14.06 2.54 4.78
CA ILE A 167 -13.48 1.69 5.83
C ILE A 167 -14.00 0.25 5.84
N GLY A 168 -15.17 -0.01 5.26
CA GLY A 168 -15.84 -1.31 5.32
C GLY A 168 -15.32 -2.36 4.35
N ARG A 169 -14.35 -2.03 3.48
CA ARG A 169 -13.86 -2.91 2.42
C ARG A 169 -13.44 -4.29 2.92
N HIS A 170 -12.62 -4.36 3.95
CA HIS A 170 -12.11 -5.63 4.49
C HIS A 170 -13.22 -6.50 5.09
N ASP A 171 -14.17 -5.87 5.77
CA ASP A 171 -15.32 -6.56 6.36
C ASP A 171 -16.28 -7.11 5.29
N ILE A 172 -16.47 -6.35 4.21
CA ILE A 172 -17.24 -6.78 3.03
C ILE A 172 -16.57 -7.98 2.37
N GLU A 173 -15.26 -7.88 2.08
CA GLU A 173 -14.48 -8.96 1.45
C GLU A 173 -14.52 -10.25 2.28
N SER A 174 -14.33 -10.15 3.60
CA SER A 174 -14.35 -11.31 4.50
C SER A 174 -15.74 -11.94 4.66
N SER A 175 -16.79 -11.11 4.73
CA SER A 175 -18.19 -11.57 4.81
C SER A 175 -18.60 -12.26 3.51
N ALA A 176 -18.27 -11.65 2.37
CA ALA A 176 -18.54 -12.21 1.05
C ALA A 176 -17.77 -13.53 0.84
N LEU A 177 -16.48 -13.59 1.22
CA LEU A 177 -15.68 -14.81 1.13
C LEU A 177 -16.31 -15.97 1.92
N LYS A 178 -16.71 -15.73 3.17
CA LYS A 178 -17.35 -16.73 4.02
C LYS A 178 -18.67 -17.18 3.43
N ARG A 179 -19.55 -16.25 3.10
CA ARG A 179 -20.88 -16.54 2.57
C ARG A 179 -20.83 -17.30 1.25
N LEU A 180 -19.95 -16.85 0.34
CA LEU A 180 -19.74 -17.50 -0.96
C LEU A 180 -19.15 -18.91 -0.80
N GLY A 181 -18.20 -19.10 0.13
CA GLY A 181 -17.64 -20.41 0.45
C GLY A 181 -18.70 -21.40 0.97
N ASP A 182 -19.56 -20.95 1.87
CA ASP A 182 -20.66 -21.74 2.41
C ASP A 182 -21.64 -22.17 1.31
N LEU A 183 -22.02 -21.24 0.42
CA LEU A 183 -22.90 -21.52 -0.71
C LEU A 183 -22.25 -22.47 -1.72
N CYS A 184 -20.98 -22.27 -2.08
CA CYS A 184 -20.28 -23.16 -2.98
C CYS A 184 -20.22 -24.62 -2.46
N SER A 185 -20.07 -24.78 -1.16
CA SER A 185 -20.11 -26.12 -0.53
C SER A 185 -21.53 -26.71 -0.50
N GLN A 186 -22.53 -25.88 -0.21
CA GLN A 186 -23.94 -26.29 -0.21
C GLN A 186 -24.44 -26.74 -1.59
N TYR A 187 -24.04 -26.00 -2.64
CA TYR A 187 -24.39 -26.35 -4.04
C TYR A 187 -23.49 -27.44 -4.64
N GLY A 188 -22.46 -27.88 -3.93
CA GLY A 188 -21.58 -28.96 -4.38
C GLY A 188 -20.85 -28.62 -5.69
N LEU A 189 -20.28 -27.41 -5.78
CA LEU A 189 -19.59 -26.96 -6.99
C LEU A 189 -18.19 -27.55 -7.16
N GLY A 190 -17.62 -28.18 -6.11
CA GLY A 190 -16.25 -28.69 -6.13
C GLY A 190 -15.18 -27.58 -6.19
N LEU A 191 -15.56 -26.33 -5.87
CA LEU A 191 -14.73 -25.14 -5.91
C LEU A 191 -14.41 -24.69 -4.48
N GLN A 192 -13.22 -24.14 -4.30
CA GLN A 192 -12.82 -23.44 -3.06
C GLN A 192 -12.49 -21.99 -3.40
N ILE A 193 -13.23 -21.08 -2.77
CA ILE A 193 -12.95 -19.67 -2.89
C ILE A 193 -11.74 -19.34 -2.04
N GLN A 194 -10.73 -18.71 -2.64
CA GLN A 194 -9.50 -18.33 -1.96
C GLN A 194 -9.57 -16.88 -1.48
N GLN A 195 -10.11 -16.00 -2.30
CA GLN A 195 -10.20 -14.57 -2.00
C GLN A 195 -11.34 -13.93 -2.78
N VAL A 196 -12.00 -12.99 -2.12
CA VAL A 196 -12.87 -12.00 -2.76
C VAL A 196 -12.21 -10.65 -2.54
N GLN A 197 -12.00 -9.90 -3.59
CA GLN A 197 -11.33 -8.60 -3.53
C GLN A 197 -12.18 -7.54 -4.23
N LEU A 198 -12.48 -6.45 -3.52
CA LEU A 198 -13.12 -5.28 -4.09
C LEU A 198 -12.09 -4.46 -4.89
N ALA A 199 -12.45 -4.05 -6.10
CA ALA A 199 -11.70 -3.05 -6.83
C ALA A 199 -12.05 -1.64 -6.34
N THR A 200 -11.74 -0.60 -7.09
CA THR A 200 -12.04 0.78 -6.68
C THR A 200 -13.53 1.05 -6.81
N VAL A 201 -14.21 1.13 -5.67
CA VAL A 201 -15.62 1.51 -5.61
C VAL A 201 -15.79 2.99 -5.95
N ARG A 202 -16.80 3.33 -6.73
CA ARG A 202 -17.06 4.69 -7.21
C ARG A 202 -18.53 4.99 -7.14
N PRO A 203 -18.93 6.24 -6.87
CA PRO A 203 -20.30 6.68 -7.09
C PRO A 203 -20.59 6.76 -8.61
N PRO A 204 -21.86 6.70 -9.03
CA PRO A 204 -22.25 6.90 -10.42
C PRO A 204 -21.70 8.21 -10.98
N SER A 205 -21.37 8.23 -12.28
CA SER A 205 -20.72 9.37 -12.95
C SER A 205 -21.52 10.68 -12.80
N ALA A 206 -22.83 10.59 -12.76
CA ALA A 206 -23.72 11.75 -12.60
C ALA A 206 -23.54 12.51 -11.27
N VAL A 207 -23.12 11.84 -10.20
CA VAL A 207 -22.97 12.43 -8.85
C VAL A 207 -21.52 12.52 -8.40
N GLN A 208 -20.59 12.00 -9.17
CA GLN A 208 -19.17 11.95 -8.80
C GLN A 208 -18.56 13.34 -8.56
N ALA A 209 -18.97 14.35 -9.34
CA ALA A 209 -18.50 15.73 -9.16
C ALA A 209 -18.91 16.29 -7.79
N ALA A 210 -20.17 16.07 -7.37
CA ALA A 210 -20.67 16.52 -6.08
C ALA A 210 -19.99 15.81 -4.91
N PHE A 211 -19.73 14.49 -5.02
CA PHE A 211 -18.95 13.74 -4.01
C PHE A 211 -17.51 14.26 -3.88
N ASN A 212 -16.86 14.57 -5.00
CA ASN A 212 -15.51 15.14 -4.99
C ASN A 212 -15.50 16.52 -4.32
N GLU A 213 -16.49 17.37 -4.56
CA GLU A 213 -16.62 18.69 -3.93
C GLU A 213 -16.79 18.57 -2.41
N VAL A 214 -17.63 17.65 -1.92
CA VAL A 214 -17.80 17.39 -0.48
C VAL A 214 -16.49 16.92 0.16
N ASN A 215 -15.81 15.97 -0.48
CA ASN A 215 -14.52 15.48 0.01
C ASN A 215 -13.45 16.57 0.03
N GLN A 216 -13.41 17.42 -1.00
CA GLN A 216 -12.51 18.57 -1.05
C GLN A 216 -12.81 19.56 0.07
N ALA A 217 -14.07 19.90 0.28
CA ALA A 217 -14.48 20.81 1.37
C ALA A 217 -14.12 20.25 2.76
N GLN A 218 -14.26 18.95 2.98
CA GLN A 218 -13.83 18.30 4.22
C GLN A 218 -12.31 18.36 4.41
N GLN A 219 -11.53 18.11 3.35
CA GLN A 219 -10.08 18.24 3.39
C GLN A 219 -9.61 19.67 3.64
N GLU A 220 -10.25 20.65 3.00
CA GLU A 220 -9.97 22.07 3.23
C GLU A 220 -10.26 22.47 4.66
N LYS A 221 -11.42 22.05 5.21
CA LYS A 221 -11.75 22.25 6.64
C LYS A 221 -10.68 21.65 7.56
N GLN A 222 -10.28 20.40 7.32
CA GLN A 222 -9.26 19.75 8.14
C GLN A 222 -7.90 20.44 8.04
N THR A 223 -7.54 20.86 6.83
CA THR A 223 -6.30 21.63 6.57
C THR A 223 -6.32 22.97 7.32
N ALA A 224 -7.44 23.70 7.27
CA ALA A 224 -7.59 24.97 8.00
C ALA A 224 -7.47 24.77 9.53
N ILE A 225 -8.07 23.72 10.06
CA ILE A 225 -7.95 23.36 11.49
C ILE A 225 -6.49 23.04 11.83
N ASN A 226 -5.81 22.22 11.04
CA ASN A 226 -4.42 21.83 11.27
C ASN A 226 -3.47 23.05 11.18
N GLN A 227 -3.71 23.95 10.22
CA GLN A 227 -2.95 25.21 10.11
C GLN A 227 -3.17 26.11 11.33
N ALA A 228 -4.41 26.25 11.79
CA ALA A 228 -4.70 27.03 13.02
C ALA A 228 -4.00 26.44 14.25
N TRP A 229 -4.00 25.11 14.38
CA TRP A 229 -3.26 24.44 15.44
C TRP A 229 -1.74 24.62 15.32
N ALA A 230 -1.19 24.58 14.12
CA ALA A 230 0.24 24.83 13.90
C ALA A 230 0.63 26.24 14.33
N VAL A 231 -0.15 27.26 13.93
CA VAL A 231 0.06 28.66 14.36
C VAL A 231 -0.07 28.82 15.87
N TYR A 232 -1.08 28.22 16.48
CA TYR A 232 -1.27 28.25 17.94
C TYR A 232 -0.09 27.61 18.69
N ASN A 233 0.35 26.43 18.25
CA ASN A 233 1.45 25.69 18.88
C ASN A 233 2.82 26.38 18.69
N ASP A 234 2.97 27.20 17.67
CA ASP A 234 4.17 28.04 17.50
C ASP A 234 4.08 29.34 18.32
N ALA A 235 3.01 30.11 18.17
CA ALA A 235 2.90 31.45 18.78
C ALA A 235 2.83 31.41 20.30
N VAL A 236 2.04 30.53 20.90
CA VAL A 236 1.81 30.54 22.37
C VAL A 236 3.05 30.11 23.17
N PRO A 237 3.75 29.00 22.82
CA PRO A 237 4.98 28.65 23.54
C PRO A 237 6.10 29.67 23.32
N ASN A 238 6.23 30.25 22.14
CA ASN A 238 7.22 31.26 21.84
C ASN A 238 6.96 32.55 22.66
N ALA A 239 5.71 33.03 22.73
CA ALA A 239 5.35 34.19 23.55
C ALA A 239 5.61 33.93 25.05
N ARG A 240 5.27 32.73 25.56
CA ARG A 240 5.57 32.33 26.95
C ARG A 240 7.07 32.22 27.18
N GLY A 241 7.84 31.69 26.24
CA GLY A 241 9.29 31.63 26.28
C GLY A 241 9.92 33.03 26.40
N GLN A 242 9.51 33.96 25.54
CA GLN A 242 9.99 35.33 25.53
C GLN A 242 9.61 36.07 26.84
N ALA A 243 8.40 35.89 27.37
CA ALA A 243 8.00 36.46 28.62
C ALA A 243 8.88 35.97 29.78
N LYS A 244 9.12 34.68 29.86
CA LYS A 244 9.99 34.05 30.86
C LYS A 244 11.45 34.46 30.72
N GLU A 245 11.92 34.64 29.52
CA GLU A 245 13.27 35.14 29.24
C GLU A 245 13.43 36.57 29.76
N ARG A 246 12.47 37.47 29.49
CA ARG A 246 12.48 38.85 30.01
C ARG A 246 12.46 38.90 31.56
N GLU A 247 11.65 38.04 32.16
CA GLU A 247 11.61 37.90 33.62
C GLU A 247 12.98 37.49 34.19
N LYS A 248 13.59 36.46 33.59
CA LYS A 248 14.92 35.99 34.00
C LYS A 248 16.04 36.98 33.72
N GLN A 249 15.96 37.74 32.65
CA GLN A 249 16.90 38.82 32.37
C GLN A 249 16.80 39.96 33.43
N ALA A 250 15.56 40.33 33.85
CA ALA A 250 15.34 41.31 34.88
C ALA A 250 15.86 40.83 36.25
N GLU A 251 15.57 39.60 36.63
CA GLU A 251 16.14 38.97 37.84
C GLU A 251 17.68 38.99 37.83
N ALA A 252 18.26 38.51 36.71
CA ALA A 252 19.73 38.48 36.56
C ALA A 252 20.35 39.89 36.63
N TYR A 253 19.67 40.90 36.06
CA TYR A 253 20.09 42.30 36.16
C TYR A 253 20.04 42.78 37.61
N ALA A 254 18.95 42.54 38.34
CA ALA A 254 18.83 42.91 39.73
C ALA A 254 19.91 42.25 40.60
N PHE A 255 20.13 40.94 40.46
CA PHE A 255 21.22 40.24 41.16
C PHE A 255 22.59 40.82 40.84
N ARG A 256 22.86 41.12 39.58
CA ARG A 256 24.13 41.73 39.15
C ARG A 256 24.34 43.08 39.80
N ARG A 257 23.34 43.95 39.74
CA ARG A 257 23.43 45.29 40.35
C ARG A 257 23.66 45.24 41.87
N VAL A 258 22.95 44.35 42.56
CA VAL A 258 23.15 44.15 44.01
C VAL A 258 24.53 43.64 44.34
N ASN A 259 25.02 42.64 43.55
CA ASN A 259 26.35 42.08 43.78
C ASN A 259 27.48 43.04 43.40
N GLU A 260 27.34 43.85 42.34
CA GLU A 260 28.24 44.92 41.97
C GLU A 260 28.34 45.96 43.10
N ALA A 261 27.18 46.46 43.61
CA ALA A 261 27.15 47.42 44.68
C ALA A 261 27.76 46.88 45.97
N LYS A 262 27.46 45.62 46.32
CA LYS A 262 28.10 44.95 47.47
C LYS A 262 29.61 44.83 47.29
N GLY A 263 30.05 44.42 46.09
CA GLY A 263 31.46 44.31 45.76
C GLY A 263 32.21 45.63 45.83
N GLU A 264 31.62 46.70 45.29
CA GLU A 264 32.18 48.05 45.37
C GLU A 264 32.27 48.57 46.85
N ALA A 265 31.22 48.34 47.64
CA ALA A 265 31.22 48.70 49.06
C ALA A 265 32.28 47.91 49.83
N GLN A 266 32.42 46.63 49.57
CA GLN A 266 33.45 45.80 50.22
C GLN A 266 34.84 46.20 49.77
N LYS A 267 35.05 46.46 48.48
CA LYS A 267 36.32 46.94 47.92
C LYS A 267 36.70 48.27 48.62
N PHE A 268 35.74 49.22 48.74
CA PHE A 268 35.98 50.49 49.43
C PHE A 268 36.38 50.31 50.89
N SER A 269 35.66 49.45 51.60
CA SER A 269 35.95 49.23 53.07
C SER A 269 37.31 48.55 53.25
N LEU A 270 37.70 47.62 52.43
CA LEU A 270 39.04 46.99 52.46
C LEU A 270 40.15 48.01 52.08
N LEU A 271 39.92 48.82 51.09
CA LEU A 271 40.82 49.90 50.70
C LEU A 271 40.99 50.91 51.75
N LEU A 272 39.89 51.30 52.41
CA LEU A 272 39.93 52.27 53.57
C LEU A 272 40.72 51.69 54.74
N ALA A 273 40.58 50.41 55.03
CA ALA A 273 41.34 49.76 56.10
C ALA A 273 42.88 49.77 55.78
N GLU A 274 43.27 49.52 54.54
CA GLU A 274 44.69 49.61 54.14
C GLU A 274 45.20 51.06 54.07
N TYR A 275 44.36 51.99 53.60
CA TYR A 275 44.67 53.42 53.61
C TYR A 275 44.98 53.92 55.01
N ARG A 276 44.21 53.53 56.04
CA ARG A 276 44.44 53.93 57.42
C ARG A 276 45.76 53.47 58.00
N LYS A 277 46.32 52.33 57.49
CA LYS A 277 47.63 51.76 57.90
C LYS A 277 48.80 52.57 57.29
N ALA A 278 48.73 53.02 56.04
CA ALA A 278 49.80 53.71 55.36
C ALA A 278 49.24 54.68 54.26
N PRO A 279 48.85 55.91 54.69
CA PRO A 279 48.12 56.84 53.79
C PRO A 279 48.92 57.27 52.55
N GLU A 280 50.18 57.63 52.73
CA GLU A 280 50.99 58.18 51.64
C GLU A 280 51.31 57.14 50.59
N VAL A 281 51.60 55.89 50.96
CA VAL A 281 51.94 54.79 50.05
C VAL A 281 50.71 54.40 49.29
N THR A 282 49.56 54.27 49.94
CA THR A 282 48.31 53.89 49.33
C THR A 282 47.81 54.95 48.32
N ARG A 283 47.94 56.25 48.63
CA ARG A 283 47.60 57.33 47.70
C ARG A 283 48.43 57.32 46.45
N ARG A 284 49.74 57.10 46.62
CA ARG A 284 50.64 57.02 45.45
C ARG A 284 50.37 55.82 44.57
N ARG A 285 50.06 54.68 45.16
CA ARG A 285 49.66 53.47 44.43
C ARG A 285 48.36 53.65 43.66
N LEU A 286 47.31 54.18 44.28
CA LEU A 286 46.02 54.46 43.63
C LEU A 286 46.18 55.45 42.48
N TYR A 287 47.00 56.44 42.61
CA TYR A 287 47.28 57.38 41.54
C TYR A 287 47.97 56.71 40.36
N LEU A 288 48.98 55.85 40.59
CA LEU A 288 49.65 55.12 39.52
C LEU A 288 48.74 54.13 38.85
N GLU A 289 47.92 53.39 39.60
CA GLU A 289 46.90 52.47 39.06
C GLU A 289 45.86 53.20 38.20
N ALA A 290 45.37 54.37 38.62
CA ALA A 290 44.46 55.21 37.85
C ALA A 290 45.12 55.71 36.52
N MET A 291 46.36 56.17 36.63
CA MET A 291 47.11 56.56 35.46
C MET A 291 47.40 55.44 34.47
N GLN A 292 47.72 54.24 34.98
CA GLN A 292 47.86 53.02 34.13
C GLN A 292 46.56 52.62 33.40
N ALA A 293 45.41 52.88 34.01
CA ALA A 293 44.11 52.57 33.38
C ALA A 293 43.72 53.65 32.32
N ILE A 294 44.07 54.89 32.53
CA ILE A 294 43.69 56.01 31.65
C ILE A 294 44.66 56.15 30.44
N LEU A 295 45.98 56.06 30.70
CA LEU A 295 47.00 56.30 29.70
C LEU A 295 46.90 55.42 28.41
N PRO A 296 46.56 54.14 28.46
CA PRO A 296 46.37 53.32 27.27
C PRO A 296 45.23 53.80 26.34
N ASN A 297 44.18 54.36 26.94
CA ASN A 297 42.96 54.76 26.21
C ASN A 297 43.06 56.14 25.55
N LEU A 298 44.19 56.89 25.80
CA LEU A 298 44.45 58.15 25.13
C LEU A 298 45.08 57.95 23.75
N GLN A 299 44.37 58.37 22.71
CA GLN A 299 44.83 58.19 21.29
C GLN A 299 46.10 58.96 20.98
N LYS A 300 46.35 60.08 21.62
CA LYS A 300 47.54 60.91 21.39
C LYS A 300 48.11 61.40 22.70
N LYS A 301 49.37 61.06 22.98
CA LYS A 301 50.06 61.47 24.21
C LYS A 301 51.21 62.43 23.81
N ILE A 302 51.20 63.62 24.35
CA ILE A 302 52.28 64.57 24.15
C ILE A 302 52.87 64.81 25.55
N ILE A 303 54.10 64.34 25.77
CA ILE A 303 54.80 64.55 27.03
C ILE A 303 55.69 65.81 26.83
N VAL A 304 55.43 66.82 27.61
CA VAL A 304 56.13 68.08 27.52
C VAL A 304 56.89 68.31 28.86
N ASP A 305 58.16 68.61 28.76
CA ASP A 305 58.97 69.01 29.94
C ASP A 305 58.63 70.42 30.44
N ASP A 306 58.77 70.67 31.72
CA ASP A 306 58.39 71.93 32.36
C ASP A 306 59.19 73.17 31.82
N SER A 307 60.34 72.93 31.19
CA SER A 307 61.16 73.93 30.53
C SER A 307 60.59 74.48 29.23
N LEU A 308 59.55 73.82 28.66
CA LEU A 308 58.98 74.14 27.31
C LEU A 308 57.57 74.80 27.41
N LYS A 309 57.21 75.43 28.52
CA LYS A 309 55.91 76.05 28.69
C LYS A 309 55.52 77.07 27.63
N ASN A 310 56.47 77.69 26.93
CA ASN A 310 56.23 78.72 25.88
C ASN A 310 55.97 78.14 24.49
N ILE A 311 56.13 76.81 24.24
CA ILE A 311 55.98 76.17 22.92
C ILE A 311 54.57 75.66 22.69
N LEU A 312 53.77 75.52 23.73
CA LEU A 312 52.39 74.98 23.62
C LEU A 312 51.41 75.87 22.83
N GLN A 313 51.75 77.14 22.58
CA GLN A 313 50.89 78.02 21.80
C GLN A 313 50.98 77.87 20.32
N THR A 314 51.93 77.11 19.79
CA THR A 314 52.21 76.99 18.35
C THR A 314 51.97 75.57 17.80
N LEU A 315 51.53 74.60 18.59
CA LEU A 315 51.18 73.29 18.05
C LEU A 315 49.81 73.32 17.37
N PRO A 316 49.71 73.14 16.04
CA PRO A 316 48.40 73.04 15.41
C PRO A 316 47.71 71.75 15.88
N LEU A 317 46.60 71.92 16.55
CA LEU A 317 45.64 70.80 16.75
C LEU A 317 45.11 70.43 15.39
N LEU A 318 45.72 69.47 14.71
CA LEU A 318 45.20 68.93 13.44
C LEU A 318 43.79 68.39 13.69
N PRO A 319 42.81 68.76 12.83
CA PRO A 319 41.46 68.28 12.94
C PRO A 319 41.42 66.76 12.72
N ALA A 320 40.60 66.11 13.46
CA ALA A 320 40.32 64.67 13.29
C ALA A 320 39.89 64.39 11.85
N ASP A 321 40.64 63.53 11.19
CA ASP A 321 40.35 63.04 9.83
C ASP A 321 39.02 62.33 9.81
N GLN A 322 38.07 62.89 9.08
CA GLN A 322 36.79 62.28 8.78
C GLN A 322 37.04 61.17 7.75
N THR A 323 37.32 59.97 8.22
CA THR A 323 37.27 58.80 7.34
C THR A 323 35.84 58.43 7.06
N LYS A 324 35.44 58.73 5.84
CA LYS A 324 34.31 58.32 5.05
C LYS A 324 33.68 56.99 5.49
N ALA A 325 32.42 57.08 5.85
CA ALA A 325 31.47 56.02 5.56
C ALA A 325 31.18 55.98 4.06
N SER A 326 31.23 54.86 3.47
CA SER A 326 30.73 54.52 2.12
C SER A 326 30.24 53.10 2.13
N PRO A 327 29.30 52.75 1.21
CA PRO A 327 27.86 52.67 1.37
C PRO A 327 27.41 51.28 1.71
#